data_b39211de67e51bf5fb96a095afaae6f3
#
_entry.id   b39211de67e51bf5fb96a095afaae6f3
#
_cell.length_a   1.000
_cell.length_b   1.000
_cell.length_c   1.000
_cell.angle_alpha   90.00
_cell.angle_beta   90.00
_cell.angle_gamma   90.00
#
_symmetry.space_group_name_H-M   'P 1'
#
loop_
_entity.id
_entity.type
_entity.pdbx_description
1 polymer ?
#
loop_
_entity_poly.entity_id
_entity_poly.type
_entity_poly.pdbx_seq_one_letter_code
_entity_poly.pdbx_strand_id
1 'polypeptide(L)' 'MTLTLVQAWAQARRRLEAAKVDAPVIDARLMLEAAAGASRTDIVTDPHRALTPEQEQTLDGFLTRREAREPVSHILGRKD' A
#
# COMPACT_ATOMS: atom_id res chain seq x y z
N MET A 1 -14.31 7.80 -7.84
CA MET A 1 -14.24 6.35 -8.12
C MET A 1 -13.22 5.73 -7.19
N THR A 2 -13.62 4.70 -6.46
CA THR A 2 -12.75 4.09 -5.46
C THR A 2 -12.06 2.84 -6.03
N LEU A 3 -10.84 2.59 -5.53
CA LEU A 3 -10.08 1.39 -5.90
C LEU A 3 -10.52 0.22 -5.03
N THR A 4 -10.45 -0.99 -5.59
CA THR A 4 -10.55 -2.22 -4.79
C THR A 4 -9.17 -2.56 -4.23
N LEU A 5 -9.12 -3.52 -3.28
CA LEU A 5 -7.85 -3.96 -2.69
C LEU A 5 -6.86 -4.41 -3.76
N VAL A 6 -7.30 -5.24 -4.72
CA VAL A 6 -6.41 -5.75 -5.76
C VAL A 6 -5.93 -4.63 -6.70
N GLN A 7 -6.82 -3.69 -7.02
CA GLN A 7 -6.44 -2.54 -7.86
C GLN A 7 -5.46 -1.63 -7.15
N ALA A 8 -5.70 -1.37 -5.86
CA ALA A 8 -4.82 -0.53 -5.06
C ALA A 8 -3.43 -1.16 -4.94
N TRP A 9 -3.36 -2.47 -4.74
CA TRP A 9 -2.07 -3.18 -4.68
C TRP A 9 -1.32 -3.07 -6.01
N ALA A 10 -2.02 -3.29 -7.12
CA ALA A 10 -1.41 -3.20 -8.44
C ALA A 10 -0.85 -1.79 -8.72
N GLN A 11 -1.62 -0.75 -8.38
CA GLN A 11 -1.15 0.63 -8.52
C GLN A 11 0.04 0.93 -7.62
N ALA A 12 -0.03 0.51 -6.37
CA ALA A 12 1.04 0.73 -5.41
C ALA A 12 2.34 0.06 -5.89
N ARG A 13 2.23 -1.19 -6.34
CA ARG A 13 3.38 -1.93 -6.86
C ARG A 13 4.01 -1.20 -8.04
N ARG A 14 3.19 -0.76 -8.99
CA ARG A 14 3.71 -0.06 -10.18
C ARG A 14 4.42 1.24 -9.81
N ARG A 15 3.87 2.00 -8.85
CA ARG A 15 4.52 3.24 -8.39
C ARG A 15 5.88 2.95 -7.77
N LEU A 16 5.96 1.91 -6.95
CA LEU A 16 7.21 1.57 -6.28
C LEU A 16 8.22 0.97 -7.26
N GLU A 17 7.77 0.20 -8.24
CA GLU A 17 8.63 -0.28 -9.31
C GLU A 17 9.22 0.88 -10.13
N ALA A 18 8.39 1.86 -10.47
CA ALA A 18 8.83 3.04 -11.21
C ALA A 18 9.85 3.85 -10.40
N ALA A 19 9.72 3.86 -9.08
CA ALA A 19 10.66 4.54 -8.18
C ALA A 19 11.91 3.70 -7.88
N LYS A 20 11.99 2.48 -8.42
CA LYS A 20 13.12 1.55 -8.26
C LYS A 20 13.34 1.14 -6.80
N VAL A 21 12.25 0.94 -6.09
CA VAL A 21 12.27 0.38 -4.73
C VAL A 21 12.66 -1.09 -4.80
N ASP A 22 13.49 -1.57 -3.86
CA ASP A 22 14.06 -2.92 -3.91
C ASP A 22 13.02 -4.03 -3.82
N ALA A 23 11.98 -3.88 -2.99
CA ALA A 23 10.97 -4.90 -2.78
C ALA A 23 9.57 -4.31 -3.00
N PRO A 24 9.22 -3.92 -4.25
CA PRO A 24 7.98 -3.19 -4.49
C PRO A 24 6.72 -3.99 -4.17
N VAL A 25 6.71 -5.29 -4.42
CA VAL A 25 5.52 -6.14 -4.18
C VAL A 25 5.22 -6.22 -2.69
N ILE A 26 6.25 -6.50 -1.88
CA ILE A 26 6.08 -6.64 -0.43
C ILE A 26 5.76 -5.29 0.20
N ASP A 27 6.50 -4.26 -0.15
CA ASP A 27 6.29 -2.91 0.39
C ASP A 27 4.88 -2.40 0.06
N ALA A 28 4.43 -2.61 -1.18
CA ALA A 28 3.08 -2.21 -1.60
C ALA A 28 2.02 -2.92 -0.76
N ARG A 29 2.19 -4.23 -0.52
CA ARG A 29 1.25 -4.99 0.29
C ARG A 29 1.19 -4.49 1.73
N LEU A 30 2.36 -4.28 2.34
CA LEU A 30 2.42 -3.82 3.74
C LEU A 30 1.75 -2.45 3.89
N MET A 31 1.99 -1.55 2.96
CA MET A 31 1.39 -0.22 3.01
C MET A 31 -0.11 -0.27 2.75
N LEU A 32 -0.56 -1.13 1.84
CA LEU A 32 -1.99 -1.33 1.60
C LEU A 32 -2.68 -1.90 2.83
N GLU A 33 -2.09 -2.91 3.46
CA GLU A 33 -2.65 -3.50 4.69
C GLU A 33 -2.85 -2.44 5.76
N ALA A 34 -1.85 -1.61 5.97
CA ALA A 34 -1.91 -0.56 6.98
C ALA A 34 -2.94 0.51 6.62
N ALA A 35 -2.98 0.93 5.36
CA ALA A 35 -3.89 2.00 4.92
C ALA A 35 -5.34 1.56 4.91
N ALA A 36 -5.61 0.33 4.52
CA ALA A 36 -6.97 -0.20 4.37
C ALA A 36 -7.48 -0.92 5.61
N GLY A 37 -6.63 -1.13 6.62
CA GLY A 37 -7.01 -1.93 7.78
C GLY A 37 -7.30 -3.37 7.39
N ALA A 38 -6.64 -3.88 6.37
CA ALA A 38 -6.85 -5.22 5.84
C ALA A 38 -5.66 -6.11 6.17
N SER A 39 -5.90 -7.41 6.25
CA SER A 39 -4.83 -8.39 6.42
C SER A 39 -4.45 -8.96 5.05
N ARG A 40 -3.35 -9.69 5.01
CA ARG A 40 -2.97 -10.45 3.81
C ARG A 40 -4.10 -11.38 3.37
N THR A 41 -4.76 -12.02 4.34
CA THR A 41 -5.89 -12.90 4.08
C THR A 41 -7.03 -12.15 3.40
N ASP A 42 -7.34 -10.94 3.87
CA ASP A 42 -8.39 -10.10 3.29
C ASP A 42 -8.09 -9.78 1.83
N ILE A 43 -6.84 -9.50 1.50
CA ILE A 43 -6.46 -9.18 0.11
C ILE A 43 -6.70 -10.39 -0.79
N VAL A 44 -6.43 -11.60 -0.28
CA VAL A 44 -6.60 -12.84 -1.04
C VAL A 44 -8.07 -13.25 -1.15
N THR A 45 -8.83 -13.14 -0.05
CA THR A 45 -10.20 -13.65 0.03
C THR A 45 -11.25 -12.62 -0.35
N ASP A 46 -10.92 -11.34 -0.29
CA ASP A 46 -11.85 -10.24 -0.57
C ASP A 46 -11.18 -9.16 -1.43
N PRO A 47 -10.63 -9.55 -2.60
CA PRO A 47 -9.84 -8.61 -3.41
C PRO A 47 -10.67 -7.48 -4.01
N HIS A 48 -11.98 -7.64 -4.09
CA HIS A 48 -12.89 -6.63 -4.66
C HIS A 48 -13.45 -5.66 -3.63
N ARG A 49 -13.02 -5.77 -2.35
CA ARG A 49 -13.42 -4.79 -1.34
C ARG A 49 -12.93 -3.40 -1.75
N ALA A 50 -13.82 -2.42 -1.74
CA ALA A 50 -13.49 -1.05 -2.09
C ALA A 50 -12.83 -0.34 -0.92
N LEU A 51 -11.79 0.47 -1.22
CA LEU A 51 -11.21 1.37 -0.24
C LEU A 51 -12.10 2.60 -0.08
N THR A 52 -12.11 3.18 1.12
CA THR A 52 -12.74 4.49 1.31
C THR A 52 -11.81 5.57 0.75
N PRO A 53 -12.33 6.78 0.44
CA PRO A 53 -11.46 7.88 0.01
C PRO A 53 -10.36 8.20 0.99
N GLU A 54 -10.63 8.10 2.29
CA GLU A 54 -9.62 8.33 3.35
C GLU A 54 -8.53 7.27 3.30
N GLN A 55 -8.90 6.02 3.07
CA GLN A 55 -7.92 4.93 2.94
C GLN A 55 -7.04 5.13 1.71
N GLU A 56 -7.64 5.57 0.59
CA GLU A 56 -6.87 5.87 -0.62
C GLU A 56 -5.87 7.00 -0.39
N GLN A 57 -6.28 8.05 0.31
CA GLN A 57 -5.39 9.16 0.66
C GLN A 57 -4.25 8.71 1.56
N THR A 58 -4.55 7.86 2.54
CA THR A 58 -3.54 7.32 3.45
C THR A 58 -2.52 6.50 2.67
N LEU A 59 -2.98 5.64 1.77
CA LEU A 59 -2.10 4.84 0.93
C LEU A 59 -1.23 5.72 0.04
N ASP A 60 -1.82 6.73 -0.60
CA ASP A 60 -1.08 7.66 -1.45
C ASP A 60 0.03 8.36 -0.66
N GLY A 61 -0.28 8.80 0.55
CA GLY A 61 0.72 9.42 1.43
C GLY A 61 1.87 8.46 1.77
N PHE A 62 1.55 7.21 2.08
CA PHE A 62 2.57 6.19 2.34
C PHE A 62 3.46 5.97 1.12
N LEU A 63 2.86 5.85 -0.06
CA LEU A 63 3.62 5.62 -1.29
C LEU A 63 4.53 6.81 -1.62
N THR A 64 4.04 8.02 -1.44
CA THR A 64 4.83 9.23 -1.66
C THR A 64 6.06 9.25 -0.75
N ARG A 65 5.88 8.89 0.52
CA ARG A 65 6.99 8.82 1.47
C ARG A 65 8.01 7.75 1.07
N ARG A 66 7.52 6.59 0.60
CA ARG A 66 8.42 5.52 0.16
C ARG A 66 9.17 5.88 -1.11
N GLU A 67 8.51 6.60 -2.02
CA GLU A 67 9.16 7.12 -3.22
C GLU A 67 10.28 8.11 -2.87
N ALA A 68 10.14 8.82 -1.76
CA ALA A 68 11.16 9.72 -1.24
C ALA A 68 12.25 8.98 -0.44
N ARG A 69 12.25 7.66 -0.47
CA ARG A 69 13.23 6.77 0.18
C ARG A 69 13.10 6.68 1.68
N GLU A 70 11.95 7.02 2.23
CA GLU A 70 11.70 6.82 3.65
C GLU A 70 11.51 5.31 3.92
N PRO A 71 12.15 4.74 4.96
CA PRO A 71 12.00 3.31 5.27
C PRO A 71 10.56 2.96 5.62
N VAL A 72 10.12 1.75 5.25
CA VAL A 72 8.76 1.26 5.55
C VAL A 72 8.48 1.28 7.04
N SER A 73 9.46 0.93 7.87
CA SER A 73 9.31 0.95 9.33
C SER A 73 8.97 2.34 9.85
N HIS A 74 9.55 3.40 9.27
CA HIS A 74 9.23 4.78 9.61
C HIS A 74 7.82 5.16 9.15
N ILE A 75 7.49 4.79 7.91
CA ILE A 75 6.19 5.14 7.31
C ILE A 75 5.06 4.53 8.13
N LEU A 76 5.20 3.28 8.52
CA LEU A 76 4.15 2.53 9.23
C LEU A 76 4.28 2.63 10.75
N GLY A 77 5.32 3.30 11.26
CA GLY A 77 5.54 3.46 12.68
C GLY A 77 5.84 2.15 13.40
N ARG A 78 6.38 1.16 12.70
CA ARG A 78 6.71 -0.14 13.30
C ARG A 78 8.06 -0.08 13.97
N LYS A 79 8.13 -0.68 15.16
CA LYS A 79 9.41 -0.91 15.84
C LYS A 79 9.85 -2.33 15.55
N ASP A 80 11.07 -2.47 15.14
CA ASP A 80 11.68 -3.79 14.97
C ASP A 80 12.22 -4.29 16.30
#